data_11f4e7306eaae04918066ce81a15d6db
#
_entry.id   11f4e7306eaae04918066ce81a15d6db
#
_cell.length_a   1.000
_cell.length_b   1.000
_cell.length_c   1.000
_cell.angle_alpha   90.00
_cell.angle_beta   90.00
_cell.angle_gamma   90.00
#
_symmetry.space_group_name_H-M   'P 1'
#
loop_
_entity.id
_entity.type
_entity.pdbx_description
1 polymer ?
#
loop_
_entity_poly.entity_id
_entity_poly.type
_entity_poly.pdbx_seq_one_letter_code
_entity_poly.pdbx_strand_id
1 'polypeptide(L)'
;MYLNNIIREYERILKDPSKLSVDTYHFKDISQESQQAKALEIIKYAIEYIMHYSPSEALRYVNTTVFDYLKLSSLLKYIRIPTGLDEKDQIVYILSLCYPKKIFFDQKNNIKKIYENIINAKIDKENAKKAAFPKGFFNNYDAQFNAAMCLQFMIMRYVDVPDINSLYELFNNRKKALQLLKTHYLDKAVKKFITMTP
;
A
#
# COMPACT_ATOMS: atom_id res chain seq x y z
N MET A 1 27.14 -14.19 -1.34
CA MET A 1 28.31 -13.35 -0.99
C MET A 1 27.98 -11.86 -0.84
N TYR A 2 27.09 -11.29 -1.64
CA TYR A 2 26.69 -9.85 -1.54
C TYR A 2 25.94 -9.48 -0.26
N LEU A 3 25.12 -10.38 0.25
CA LEU A 3 24.28 -10.14 1.42
C LEU A 3 25.07 -9.87 2.69
N ASN A 4 26.10 -10.66 2.95
CA ASN A 4 26.96 -10.47 4.11
C ASN A 4 27.66 -9.11 4.15
N ASN A 5 27.85 -8.45 3.01
CA ASN A 5 28.48 -7.13 2.97
C ASN A 5 27.52 -6.02 3.38
N ILE A 6 26.26 -6.06 2.91
CA ILE A 6 25.28 -5.02 3.26
C ILE A 6 24.87 -5.10 4.73
N ILE A 7 24.77 -6.30 5.28
CA ILE A 7 24.50 -6.50 6.70
C ILE A 7 25.65 -6.00 7.57
N ARG A 8 26.92 -6.31 7.21
CA ARG A 8 28.10 -5.79 7.92
C ARG A 8 28.16 -4.27 7.90
N GLU A 9 27.80 -3.66 6.77
CA GLU A 9 27.73 -2.21 6.68
C GLU A 9 26.60 -1.65 7.53
N TYR A 10 25.45 -2.27 7.52
CA TYR A 10 24.33 -1.87 8.37
C TYR A 10 24.72 -1.91 9.85
N GLU A 11 25.42 -2.94 10.30
CA GLU A 11 25.94 -3.02 11.67
C GLU A 11 26.92 -1.89 12.00
N ARG A 12 27.78 -1.49 11.05
CA ARG A 12 28.70 -0.35 11.22
C ARG A 12 27.91 0.96 11.36
N ILE A 13 26.88 1.13 10.54
CA ILE A 13 26.01 2.32 10.57
C ILE A 13 25.28 2.42 11.91
N LEU A 14 24.79 1.31 12.47
CA LEU A 14 24.15 1.32 13.78
C LEU A 14 25.10 1.78 14.90
N LYS A 15 26.38 1.41 14.82
CA LYS A 15 27.41 1.76 15.81
C LYS A 15 27.96 3.18 15.66
N ASP A 16 27.76 3.82 14.51
CA ASP A 16 28.28 5.16 14.20
C ASP A 16 27.19 6.22 14.35
N PRO A 17 27.25 7.08 15.40
CA PRO A 17 26.26 8.13 15.61
C PRO A 17 26.19 9.17 14.47
N SER A 18 27.28 9.34 13.72
CA SER A 18 27.35 10.29 12.60
C SER A 18 26.60 9.80 11.35
N LYS A 19 26.36 8.50 11.24
CA LYS A 19 25.64 7.88 10.13
C LYS A 19 24.14 7.82 10.42
N LEU A 20 23.34 8.39 9.54
CA LEU A 20 21.89 8.45 9.72
C LEU A 20 21.12 7.40 8.91
N SER A 21 21.76 6.77 7.93
CA SER A 21 21.09 5.84 7.01
C SER A 21 22.07 4.91 6.31
N VAL A 22 21.54 3.82 5.78
CA VAL A 22 22.28 2.91 4.88
C VAL A 22 22.65 3.66 3.59
N ASP A 23 23.89 3.48 3.11
CA ASP A 23 24.35 4.14 1.90
C ASP A 23 23.51 3.72 0.68
N THR A 24 23.05 4.72 -0.08
CA THR A 24 22.27 4.51 -1.30
C THR A 24 23.04 3.79 -2.40
N TYR A 25 24.38 3.77 -2.33
CA TYR A 25 25.24 3.07 -3.28
C TYR A 25 24.84 1.60 -3.48
N HIS A 26 24.45 0.91 -2.41
CA HIS A 26 24.06 -0.50 -2.46
C HIS A 26 22.74 -0.76 -3.22
N PHE A 27 21.99 0.28 -3.53
CA PHE A 27 20.70 0.23 -4.24
C PHE A 27 20.78 0.81 -5.65
N LYS A 28 21.97 1.27 -6.10
CA LYS A 28 22.15 1.77 -7.47
C LYS A 28 22.27 0.62 -8.46
N ASP A 29 21.88 0.90 -9.69
CA ASP A 29 22.07 0.03 -10.87
C ASP A 29 21.50 -1.40 -10.73
N ILE A 30 20.48 -1.57 -9.87
CA ILE A 30 19.74 -2.82 -9.72
C ILE A 30 18.24 -2.60 -9.89
N SER A 31 17.52 -3.65 -10.27
CA SER A 31 16.06 -3.58 -10.45
C SER A 31 15.34 -3.18 -9.15
N GLN A 32 14.15 -2.61 -9.29
CA GLN A 32 13.34 -2.21 -8.13
C GLN A 32 12.98 -3.41 -7.24
N GLU A 33 12.76 -4.58 -7.82
CA GLU A 33 12.53 -5.83 -7.09
C GLU A 33 13.76 -6.21 -6.25
N SER A 34 14.95 -6.06 -6.80
CA SER A 34 16.22 -6.32 -6.09
C SER A 34 16.47 -5.29 -4.99
N GLN A 35 16.11 -4.01 -5.22
CA GLN A 35 16.17 -2.97 -4.20
C GLN A 35 15.25 -3.30 -3.02
N GLN A 36 14.01 -3.68 -3.32
CA GLN A 36 13.04 -4.07 -2.30
C GLN A 36 13.50 -5.30 -1.51
N ALA A 37 13.98 -6.34 -2.19
CA ALA A 37 14.47 -7.55 -1.53
C ALA A 37 15.61 -7.24 -0.55
N LYS A 38 16.60 -6.41 -0.96
CA LYS A 38 17.69 -5.97 -0.08
C LYS A 38 17.19 -5.15 1.11
N ALA A 39 16.26 -4.22 0.89
CA ALA A 39 15.70 -3.40 1.97
C ALA A 39 14.97 -4.27 3.00
N LEU A 40 14.13 -5.19 2.55
CA LEU A 40 13.39 -6.12 3.42
C LEU A 40 14.33 -7.03 4.21
N GLU A 41 15.45 -7.41 3.63
CA GLU A 41 16.43 -8.25 4.29
C GLU A 41 17.14 -7.53 5.43
N ILE A 42 17.57 -6.26 5.22
CA ILE A 42 18.13 -5.44 6.30
C ILE A 42 17.09 -5.27 7.41
N ILE A 43 15.84 -4.97 7.08
CA ILE A 43 14.76 -4.80 8.06
C ILE A 43 14.55 -6.09 8.84
N LYS A 44 14.48 -7.22 8.15
CA LYS A 44 14.35 -8.53 8.80
C LYS A 44 15.52 -8.84 9.72
N TYR A 45 16.75 -8.58 9.28
CA TYR A 45 17.95 -8.73 10.10
C TYR A 45 17.88 -7.87 11.37
N ALA A 46 17.52 -6.60 11.24
CA ALA A 46 17.39 -5.70 12.37
C ALA A 46 16.37 -6.22 13.41
N ILE A 47 15.25 -6.74 12.95
CA ILE A 47 14.21 -7.29 13.82
C ILE A 47 14.68 -8.57 14.52
N GLU A 48 15.24 -9.51 13.78
CA GLU A 48 15.59 -10.84 14.30
C GLU A 48 16.90 -10.83 15.12
N TYR A 49 17.93 -10.11 14.67
CA TYR A 49 19.27 -10.20 15.25
C TYR A 49 19.67 -9.00 16.10
N ILE A 50 19.09 -7.81 15.87
CA ILE A 50 19.40 -6.63 16.69
C ILE A 50 18.36 -6.49 17.83
N MET A 51 17.05 -6.62 17.48
CA MET A 51 15.98 -6.52 18.47
C MET A 51 15.64 -7.86 19.13
N HIS A 52 16.08 -8.98 18.55
CA HIS A 52 15.74 -10.34 19.00
C HIS A 52 14.23 -10.61 19.08
N TYR A 53 13.45 -10.01 18.14
CA TYR A 53 12.01 -10.19 18.09
C TYR A 53 11.62 -11.35 17.18
N SER A 54 10.67 -12.15 17.67
CA SER A 54 9.88 -13.04 16.84
C SER A 54 8.95 -12.22 15.93
N PRO A 55 8.39 -12.80 14.85
CA PRO A 55 7.41 -12.08 14.01
C PRO A 55 6.18 -11.57 14.77
N SER A 56 5.72 -12.26 15.80
CA SER A 56 4.59 -11.83 16.63
C SER A 56 4.95 -10.66 17.54
N GLU A 57 6.16 -10.63 18.07
CA GLU A 57 6.68 -9.50 18.84
C GLU A 57 6.94 -8.31 17.93
N ALA A 58 7.48 -8.53 16.72
CA ALA A 58 7.65 -7.49 15.74
C ALA A 58 6.32 -6.81 15.41
N LEU A 59 5.24 -7.57 15.18
CA LEU A 59 3.91 -7.03 14.91
C LEU A 59 3.36 -6.19 16.08
N ARG A 60 3.76 -6.50 17.31
CA ARG A 60 3.30 -5.81 18.52
C ARG A 60 4.10 -4.56 18.84
N TYR A 61 5.42 -4.60 18.65
CA TYR A 61 6.34 -3.60 19.20
C TYR A 61 7.02 -2.73 18.15
N VAL A 62 7.12 -3.18 16.89
CA VAL A 62 7.76 -2.39 15.84
C VAL A 62 6.80 -1.30 15.35
N ASN A 63 7.29 -0.06 15.36
CA ASN A 63 6.59 1.13 14.91
C ASN A 63 7.58 2.08 14.22
N THR A 64 7.14 3.24 13.79
CA THR A 64 7.99 4.25 13.13
C THR A 64 9.17 4.68 14.00
N THR A 65 8.97 4.85 15.31
CA THR A 65 10.06 5.20 16.24
C THR A 65 11.15 4.13 16.28
N VAL A 66 10.77 2.84 16.26
CA VAL A 66 11.73 1.72 16.18
C VAL A 66 12.48 1.75 14.85
N PHE A 67 11.78 2.06 13.74
CA PHE A 67 12.43 2.21 12.42
C PHE A 67 13.45 3.35 12.42
N ASP A 68 13.14 4.49 13.03
CA ASP A 68 14.07 5.62 13.15
C ASP A 68 15.26 5.26 14.04
N TYR A 69 15.02 4.67 15.20
CA TYR A 69 16.06 4.21 16.12
C TYR A 69 17.04 3.24 15.45
N LEU A 70 16.51 2.31 14.67
CA LEU A 70 17.28 1.34 13.89
C LEU A 70 17.80 1.90 12.56
N LYS A 71 17.62 3.18 12.26
CA LYS A 71 18.04 3.86 11.02
C LYS A 71 17.48 3.20 9.74
N LEU A 72 16.30 2.59 9.83
CA LEU A 72 15.65 1.86 8.75
C LEU A 72 14.75 2.74 7.88
N SER A 73 14.36 3.92 8.36
CA SER A 73 13.39 4.80 7.68
C SER A 73 13.82 5.19 6.26
N SER A 74 15.13 5.31 6.02
CA SER A 74 15.66 5.57 4.68
C SER A 74 15.45 4.43 3.67
N LEU A 75 15.19 3.21 4.15
CA LEU A 75 14.94 2.05 3.30
C LEU A 75 13.52 2.01 2.75
N LEU A 76 12.58 2.75 3.36
CA LEU A 76 11.18 2.76 2.94
C LEU A 76 10.98 3.19 1.49
N LYS A 77 11.83 4.08 0.98
CA LYS A 77 11.81 4.52 -0.43
C LYS A 77 12.06 3.40 -1.45
N TYR A 78 12.65 2.30 -1.03
CA TYR A 78 12.92 1.13 -1.88
C TYR A 78 11.82 0.07 -1.80
N ILE A 79 10.83 0.25 -0.93
CA ILE A 79 9.72 -0.68 -0.75
C ILE A 79 8.48 -0.11 -1.44
N ARG A 80 7.82 -0.92 -2.25
CA ARG A 80 6.54 -0.58 -2.87
C ARG A 80 5.43 -0.68 -1.83
N ILE A 81 5.14 0.43 -1.15
CA ILE A 81 4.09 0.51 -0.14
C ILE A 81 2.78 0.93 -0.82
N PRO A 82 1.66 0.20 -0.62
CA PRO A 82 0.36 0.57 -1.15
C PRO A 82 -0.05 1.99 -0.72
N THR A 83 -0.67 2.71 -1.63
CA THR A 83 -1.09 4.09 -1.38
C THR A 83 -2.26 4.14 -0.39
N GLY A 84 -2.19 5.06 0.56
CA GLY A 84 -3.28 5.34 1.50
C GLY A 84 -3.21 4.55 2.80
N LEU A 85 -2.11 3.84 3.04
CA LEU A 85 -1.84 3.27 4.35
C LEU A 85 -1.42 4.38 5.33
N ASP A 86 -1.95 4.35 6.54
CA ASP A 86 -1.40 5.12 7.64
C ASP A 86 -0.05 4.53 8.10
N GLU A 87 0.66 5.21 8.99
CA GLU A 87 1.99 4.80 9.45
C GLU A 87 2.00 3.39 10.06
N LYS A 88 0.97 3.05 10.83
CA LYS A 88 0.84 1.75 11.46
C LYS A 88 0.63 0.66 10.42
N ASP A 89 -0.29 0.87 9.49
CA ASP A 89 -0.59 -0.08 8.43
C ASP A 89 0.59 -0.25 7.46
N GLN A 90 1.39 0.81 7.21
CA GLN A 90 2.64 0.71 6.45
C GLN A 90 3.63 -0.25 7.12
N ILE A 91 3.83 -0.13 8.43
CA ILE A 91 4.72 -1.04 9.17
C ILE A 91 4.19 -2.47 9.12
N VAL A 92 2.90 -2.69 9.36
CA VAL A 92 2.27 -4.03 9.26
C VAL A 92 2.45 -4.61 7.85
N TYR A 93 2.28 -3.79 6.80
CA TYR A 93 2.52 -4.20 5.42
C TYR A 93 3.97 -4.64 5.19
N ILE A 94 4.95 -3.84 5.64
CA ILE A 94 6.38 -4.17 5.52
C ILE A 94 6.70 -5.46 6.26
N LEU A 95 6.18 -5.63 7.48
CA LEU A 95 6.36 -6.85 8.25
C LEU A 95 5.74 -8.06 7.54
N SER A 96 4.61 -7.90 6.85
CA SER A 96 4.01 -8.98 6.07
C SER A 96 4.87 -9.39 4.87
N LEU A 97 5.62 -8.46 4.27
CA LEU A 97 6.62 -8.77 3.23
C LEU A 97 7.85 -9.48 3.81
N CYS A 98 8.29 -9.12 5.02
CA CYS A 98 9.39 -9.80 5.71
C CYS A 98 8.99 -11.23 6.16
N TYR A 99 7.74 -11.44 6.53
CA TYR A 99 7.22 -12.69 7.11
C TYR A 99 5.94 -13.19 6.45
N PRO A 100 5.93 -13.48 5.14
CA PRO A 100 4.70 -13.71 4.36
C PRO A 100 3.89 -14.95 4.79
N LYS A 101 4.52 -15.87 5.55
CA LYS A 101 3.84 -17.08 6.10
C LYS A 101 3.33 -16.88 7.53
N LYS A 102 3.65 -15.77 8.18
CA LYS A 102 3.36 -15.54 9.60
C LYS A 102 2.57 -14.27 9.87
N ILE A 103 2.72 -13.25 9.00
CA ILE A 103 2.01 -11.97 9.10
C ILE A 103 1.22 -11.76 7.81
N PHE A 104 -0.07 -11.52 7.96
CA PHE A 104 -0.97 -11.26 6.84
C PHE A 104 -1.41 -9.79 6.83
N PHE A 105 -1.35 -9.16 5.64
CA PHE A 105 -1.89 -7.82 5.42
C PHE A 105 -3.05 -7.87 4.42
N ASP A 106 -4.24 -7.43 4.85
CA ASP A 106 -5.43 -7.44 4.01
C ASP A 106 -5.58 -6.12 3.24
N GLN A 107 -4.89 -6.04 2.10
CA GLN A 107 -4.96 -4.88 1.22
C GLN A 107 -6.38 -4.60 0.70
N LYS A 108 -7.20 -5.63 0.45
CA LYS A 108 -8.58 -5.47 -0.03
C LYS A 108 -9.42 -4.76 1.02
N ASN A 109 -9.33 -5.19 2.27
CA ASN A 109 -10.07 -4.56 3.36
C ASN A 109 -9.61 -3.12 3.60
N ASN A 110 -8.32 -2.83 3.43
CA ASN A 110 -7.83 -1.46 3.52
C ASN A 110 -8.41 -0.56 2.42
N ILE A 111 -8.42 -1.00 1.16
CA ILE A 111 -9.03 -0.27 0.04
C ILE A 111 -10.52 -0.04 0.30
N LYS A 112 -11.22 -1.06 0.81
CA LYS A 112 -12.63 -0.96 1.19
C LYS A 112 -12.85 0.15 2.22
N LYS A 113 -12.08 0.17 3.31
CA LYS A 113 -12.16 1.21 4.35
C LYS A 113 -11.94 2.61 3.79
N ILE A 114 -10.90 2.79 2.94
CA ILE A 114 -10.62 4.08 2.29
C ILE A 114 -11.83 4.52 1.48
N TYR A 115 -12.40 3.64 0.67
CA TYR A 115 -13.54 3.95 -0.17
C TYR A 115 -14.80 4.26 0.66
N GLU A 116 -15.12 3.46 1.67
CA GLU A 116 -16.24 3.69 2.58
C GLU A 116 -16.13 5.03 3.31
N ASN A 117 -14.94 5.38 3.79
CA ASN A 117 -14.70 6.67 4.43
C ASN A 117 -14.98 7.84 3.48
N ILE A 118 -14.61 7.72 2.20
CA ILE A 118 -14.88 8.76 1.20
C ILE A 118 -16.37 8.88 0.92
N ILE A 119 -17.09 7.77 0.72
CA ILE A 119 -18.53 7.79 0.51
C ILE A 119 -19.23 8.41 1.72
N ASN A 120 -18.91 7.97 2.92
CA ASN A 120 -19.53 8.48 4.15
C ASN A 120 -19.25 9.98 4.35
N ALA A 121 -18.00 10.41 4.13
CA ALA A 121 -17.66 11.84 4.24
C ALA A 121 -18.31 12.70 3.14
N LYS A 122 -18.63 12.15 1.95
CA LYS A 122 -19.34 12.87 0.90
C LYS A 122 -20.83 12.99 1.16
N ILE A 123 -21.41 12.08 1.94
CA ILE A 123 -22.80 12.17 2.42
C ILE A 123 -22.90 13.28 3.47
N ASP A 124 -21.88 13.45 4.31
CA ASP A 124 -21.80 14.54 5.27
C ASP A 124 -21.41 15.86 4.57
N LYS A 125 -22.35 16.79 4.47
CA LYS A 125 -22.16 18.07 3.77
C LYS A 125 -21.02 18.92 4.33
N GLU A 126 -20.72 18.85 5.61
CA GLU A 126 -19.64 19.61 6.24
C GLU A 126 -18.26 19.07 5.83
N ASN A 127 -18.13 17.77 5.69
CA ASN A 127 -16.88 17.09 5.35
C ASN A 127 -16.72 16.76 3.86
N ALA A 128 -17.77 16.94 3.05
CA ALA A 128 -17.81 16.58 1.64
C ALA A 128 -16.66 17.19 0.81
N LYS A 129 -16.26 18.43 1.11
CA LYS A 129 -15.17 19.13 0.40
C LYS A 129 -13.78 18.56 0.69
N LYS A 130 -13.57 17.94 1.86
CA LYS A 130 -12.30 17.39 2.31
C LYS A 130 -12.12 15.92 1.91
N ALA A 131 -13.20 15.22 1.58
CA ALA A 131 -13.15 13.81 1.26
C ALA A 131 -12.60 13.61 -0.17
N ALA A 132 -11.40 13.07 -0.25
CA ALA A 132 -10.74 12.72 -1.51
C ALA A 132 -9.92 11.43 -1.33
N PHE A 133 -9.76 10.69 -2.43
CA PHE A 133 -8.82 9.57 -2.43
C PHE A 133 -7.39 10.05 -2.15
N PRO A 134 -6.58 9.27 -1.45
CA PRO A 134 -5.17 9.59 -1.22
C PRO A 134 -4.45 9.93 -2.52
N LYS A 135 -3.49 10.86 -2.45
CA LYS A 135 -2.70 11.26 -3.63
C LYS A 135 -2.02 10.03 -4.23
N GLY A 136 -2.19 9.82 -5.53
CA GLY A 136 -1.60 8.67 -6.23
C GLY A 136 -2.40 7.39 -6.17
N PHE A 137 -3.51 7.31 -5.41
CA PHE A 137 -4.30 6.08 -5.22
C PHE A 137 -4.72 5.39 -6.52
N PHE A 138 -4.99 6.16 -7.57
CA PHE A 138 -5.32 5.66 -8.91
C PHE A 138 -4.23 5.98 -9.97
N ASN A 139 -3.01 6.26 -9.55
CA ASN A 139 -1.91 6.63 -10.46
C ASN A 139 -0.60 5.86 -10.20
N ASN A 140 -0.51 5.11 -9.11
CA ASN A 140 0.66 4.31 -8.76
C ASN A 140 0.59 2.90 -9.36
N TYR A 141 1.55 2.05 -9.04
CA TYR A 141 1.64 0.66 -9.54
C TYR A 141 0.43 -0.21 -9.17
N ASP A 142 -0.25 0.09 -8.06
CA ASP A 142 -1.46 -0.61 -7.58
C ASP A 142 -2.78 0.05 -8.04
N ALA A 143 -2.70 1.07 -8.91
CA ALA A 143 -3.84 1.89 -9.33
C ALA A 143 -4.99 1.08 -9.95
N GLN A 144 -4.65 0.12 -10.83
CA GLN A 144 -5.65 -0.74 -11.47
C GLN A 144 -6.33 -1.66 -10.47
N PHE A 145 -5.56 -2.23 -9.55
CA PHE A 145 -6.09 -3.06 -8.47
C PHE A 145 -7.00 -2.25 -7.54
N ASN A 146 -6.57 -1.05 -7.13
CA ASN A 146 -7.37 -0.16 -6.31
C ASN A 146 -8.71 0.22 -6.99
N ALA A 147 -8.67 0.55 -8.28
CA ALA A 147 -9.86 0.88 -9.05
C ALA A 147 -10.82 -0.32 -9.16
N ALA A 148 -10.30 -1.51 -9.45
CA ALA A 148 -11.08 -2.74 -9.52
C ALA A 148 -11.75 -3.09 -8.18
N MET A 149 -11.02 -2.95 -7.07
CA MET A 149 -11.58 -3.22 -5.73
C MET A 149 -12.67 -2.19 -5.35
N CYS A 150 -12.43 -0.90 -5.59
CA CYS A 150 -13.45 0.12 -5.36
C CYS A 150 -14.72 -0.13 -6.20
N LEU A 151 -14.55 -0.51 -7.48
CA LEU A 151 -15.66 -0.84 -8.36
C LEU A 151 -16.42 -2.08 -7.86
N GLN A 152 -15.71 -3.12 -7.45
CA GLN A 152 -16.31 -4.32 -6.88
C GLN A 152 -17.15 -3.99 -5.63
N PHE A 153 -16.61 -3.22 -4.70
CA PHE A 153 -17.36 -2.80 -3.50
C PHE A 153 -18.56 -1.94 -3.83
N MET A 154 -18.41 -1.01 -4.80
CA MET A 154 -19.55 -0.20 -5.27
C MET A 154 -20.66 -1.08 -5.79
N ILE A 155 -20.35 -2.03 -6.67
CA ILE A 155 -21.34 -2.96 -7.24
C ILE A 155 -22.02 -3.77 -6.14
N MET A 156 -21.24 -4.40 -5.27
CA MET A 156 -21.78 -5.26 -4.20
C MET A 156 -22.66 -4.52 -3.20
N ARG A 157 -22.44 -3.23 -2.98
CA ARG A 157 -23.13 -2.48 -1.92
C ARG A 157 -24.23 -1.58 -2.42
N TYR A 158 -24.11 -1.03 -3.64
CA TYR A 158 -24.98 0.05 -4.12
C TYR A 158 -25.68 -0.25 -5.44
N VAL A 159 -25.37 -1.38 -6.08
CA VAL A 159 -26.03 -1.77 -7.32
C VAL A 159 -26.98 -2.92 -7.01
N ASP A 160 -28.27 -2.60 -7.02
CA ASP A 160 -29.33 -3.59 -6.87
C ASP A 160 -29.71 -4.11 -8.26
N VAL A 161 -29.15 -5.26 -8.63
CA VAL A 161 -29.46 -5.95 -9.88
C VAL A 161 -29.75 -7.42 -9.59
N PRO A 162 -30.78 -8.01 -10.23
CA PRO A 162 -31.19 -9.38 -9.93
C PRO A 162 -30.18 -10.45 -10.35
N ASP A 163 -29.36 -10.16 -11.35
CA ASP A 163 -28.44 -11.12 -11.94
C ASP A 163 -27.28 -10.46 -12.70
N ILE A 164 -26.34 -11.30 -13.16
CA ILE A 164 -25.15 -10.87 -13.89
C ILE A 164 -25.47 -10.23 -15.25
N ASN A 165 -26.54 -10.67 -15.92
CA ASN A 165 -26.92 -10.12 -17.22
C ASN A 165 -27.42 -8.70 -17.08
N SER A 166 -28.24 -8.43 -16.07
CA SER A 166 -28.70 -7.07 -15.72
C SER A 166 -27.54 -6.14 -15.39
N LEU A 167 -26.48 -6.66 -14.72
CA LEU A 167 -25.25 -5.94 -14.49
C LEU A 167 -24.52 -5.62 -15.81
N TYR A 168 -24.44 -6.59 -16.71
CA TYR A 168 -23.85 -6.41 -18.05
C TYR A 168 -24.59 -5.33 -18.83
N GLU A 169 -25.93 -5.36 -18.88
CA GLU A 169 -26.76 -4.35 -19.54
C GLU A 169 -26.54 -2.96 -18.98
N LEU A 170 -26.44 -2.85 -17.62
CA LEU A 170 -26.17 -1.59 -16.95
C LEU A 170 -24.84 -0.98 -17.42
N PHE A 171 -23.76 -1.80 -17.46
CA PHE A 171 -22.44 -1.32 -17.85
C PHE A 171 -22.26 -1.14 -19.35
N ASN A 172 -22.98 -1.89 -20.20
CA ASN A 172 -23.03 -1.67 -21.64
C ASN A 172 -23.74 -0.37 -22.02
N ASN A 173 -24.65 0.12 -21.18
CA ASN A 173 -25.21 1.44 -21.33
C ASN A 173 -24.26 2.50 -20.78
N ARG A 174 -23.39 3.03 -21.64
CA ARG A 174 -22.34 4.02 -21.28
C ARG A 174 -22.87 5.19 -20.45
N LYS A 175 -24.08 5.70 -20.75
CA LYS A 175 -24.66 6.84 -20.04
C LYS A 175 -25.06 6.45 -18.61
N LYS A 176 -25.71 5.30 -18.44
CA LYS A 176 -26.10 4.77 -17.12
C LYS A 176 -24.86 4.43 -16.28
N ALA A 177 -23.88 3.74 -16.88
CA ALA A 177 -22.62 3.39 -16.21
C ALA A 177 -21.86 4.63 -15.72
N LEU A 178 -21.69 5.65 -16.57
CA LEU A 178 -21.05 6.91 -16.18
C LEU A 178 -21.80 7.65 -15.08
N GLN A 179 -23.14 7.64 -15.12
CA GLN A 179 -23.95 8.25 -14.07
C GLN A 179 -23.76 7.52 -12.73
N LEU A 180 -23.77 6.19 -12.73
CA LEU A 180 -23.51 5.36 -11.56
C LEU A 180 -22.13 5.65 -10.96
N LEU A 181 -21.10 5.63 -11.81
CA LEU A 181 -19.72 5.92 -11.38
C LEU A 181 -19.58 7.33 -10.78
N LYS A 182 -20.23 8.34 -11.37
CA LYS A 182 -20.25 9.71 -10.83
C LYS A 182 -20.92 9.79 -9.47
N THR A 183 -22.07 9.15 -9.31
CA THR A 183 -22.81 9.12 -8.04
C THR A 183 -21.97 8.51 -6.92
N HIS A 184 -21.09 7.57 -7.26
CA HIS A 184 -20.21 6.88 -6.31
C HIS A 184 -18.74 7.34 -6.36
N TYR A 185 -18.44 8.50 -6.97
CA TYR A 185 -17.13 9.16 -7.00
C TYR A 185 -16.00 8.36 -7.66
N LEU A 186 -16.34 7.42 -8.55
CA LEU A 186 -15.40 6.57 -9.26
C LEU A 186 -15.22 6.95 -10.76
N ASP A 187 -15.95 7.92 -11.28
CA ASP A 187 -15.91 8.29 -12.69
C ASP A 187 -14.52 8.69 -13.18
N LYS A 188 -13.77 9.47 -12.40
CA LYS A 188 -12.41 9.87 -12.74
C LYS A 188 -11.41 8.72 -12.63
N ALA A 189 -11.59 7.85 -11.64
CA ALA A 189 -10.73 6.71 -11.41
C ALA A 189 -10.87 5.65 -12.51
N VAL A 190 -12.10 5.27 -12.82
CA VAL A 190 -12.40 4.17 -13.74
C VAL A 190 -12.29 4.58 -15.22
N LYS A 191 -12.59 5.84 -15.55
CA LYS A 191 -12.49 6.37 -16.92
C LYS A 191 -11.11 6.12 -17.53
N LYS A 192 -10.07 6.20 -16.74
CA LYS A 192 -8.69 5.98 -17.17
C LYS A 192 -8.42 4.54 -17.62
N PHE A 193 -9.17 3.57 -17.07
CA PHE A 193 -9.00 2.15 -17.36
C PHE A 193 -10.00 1.62 -18.38
N ILE A 194 -11.18 2.24 -18.51
CA ILE A 194 -12.20 1.86 -19.53
C ILE A 194 -11.80 2.31 -20.93
N THR A 195 -11.00 3.38 -21.07
CA THR A 195 -10.52 3.88 -22.37
C THR A 195 -9.33 3.08 -22.95
N MET A 196 -8.83 2.08 -22.24
CA MET A 196 -7.71 1.23 -22.68
C MET A 196 -8.14 -0.11 -23.31
N THR A 197 -9.42 -0.39 -23.40
CA THR A 197 -9.94 -1.53 -24.19
C THR A 197 -10.31 -1.03 -25.59
N PRO A 198 -9.70 -1.60 -26.64
CA PRO A 198 -10.00 -1.25 -28.02
C PRO A 198 -11.44 -1.56 -28.41
#